data_3fabfb48debf7e8ba26cb7ce6d611f0d
#
_entry.id   3fabfb48debf7e8ba26cb7ce6d611f0d
#
_cell.length_a   1.000
_cell.length_b   1.000
_cell.length_c   1.000
_cell.angle_alpha   90.00
_cell.angle_beta   90.00
_cell.angle_gamma   90.00
#
_symmetry.space_group_name_H-M   'P 1'
#
loop_
_entity.id
_entity.type
_entity.pdbx_description
1 polymer ?
#
loop_
_entity_poly.entity_id
_entity_poly.type
_entity_poly.pdbx_seq_one_letter_code
_entity_poly.pdbx_strand_id
1 'polypeptide(L)'
;MLYNGKNNKQTINKQQVKRIGRKNSMEIRILELIEGAKKAEGLTVIIDVFRAFSLECYLYARGASAVFPAGSVEEARHMKQVHPEYLLIGERWGRRCEGFDYGNSPSQTRDADLSGKKIVHTTSAGTQGIVNAVHAEEILTGSLVNARAVADYISRRQPETVSLVAMGNGGERTAREDVICARYIKCLLEGRPCLIDEEIRSLKTAGGEHFFNPHTQEIYPQEDFWLCTKHDIFPFVLRVEKRDDGSLESVKIDSGEGRDAVS
;
A
#
# COMPACT_ATOMS: atom_id res chain seq x y z
N MET A 1 -50.91 -38.15 47.25
CA MET A 1 -50.67 -37.52 45.93
C MET A 1 -49.23 -37.03 45.88
N LEU A 2 -48.37 -37.77 45.19
CA LEU A 2 -46.92 -37.48 45.07
C LEU A 2 -46.69 -36.83 43.72
N TYR A 3 -46.15 -35.59 43.72
CA TYR A 3 -45.78 -34.85 42.51
C TYR A 3 -44.31 -35.16 42.16
N ASN A 4 -44.10 -35.88 41.06
CA ASN A 4 -42.78 -36.18 40.51
C ASN A 4 -42.36 -35.04 39.56
N GLY A 5 -41.43 -34.20 40.03
CA GLY A 5 -40.75 -33.18 39.17
C GLY A 5 -39.54 -33.82 38.46
N LYS A 6 -39.63 -34.03 37.16
CA LYS A 6 -38.46 -34.42 36.30
C LYS A 6 -37.58 -33.23 36.02
N ASN A 7 -36.41 -33.21 36.63
CA ASN A 7 -35.32 -32.28 36.26
C ASN A 7 -34.69 -32.68 34.91
N ASN A 8 -35.01 -31.97 33.83
CA ASN A 8 -34.29 -32.07 32.58
C ASN A 8 -33.03 -31.16 32.64
N LYS A 9 -31.91 -31.75 33.04
CA LYS A 9 -30.58 -31.12 32.84
C LYS A 9 -30.18 -31.34 31.39
N GLN A 10 -30.34 -30.31 30.56
CA GLN A 10 -29.71 -30.29 29.24
C GLN A 10 -28.19 -30.25 29.41
N THR A 11 -27.53 -31.33 29.05
CA THR A 11 -26.05 -31.43 29.00
C THR A 11 -25.57 -30.64 27.80
N ILE A 12 -25.15 -29.42 28.03
CA ILE A 12 -24.52 -28.58 26.97
C ILE A 12 -23.19 -29.26 26.59
N ASN A 13 -23.11 -29.66 25.32
CA ASN A 13 -21.97 -30.40 24.78
C ASN A 13 -20.72 -29.48 24.81
N LYS A 14 -19.70 -29.90 25.59
CA LYS A 14 -18.43 -29.17 25.72
C LYS A 14 -17.71 -28.86 24.39
N GLN A 15 -18.07 -29.56 23.31
CA GLN A 15 -17.56 -29.26 21.96
C GLN A 15 -18.25 -28.06 21.30
N GLN A 16 -19.50 -27.73 21.63
CA GLN A 16 -20.17 -26.55 21.16
C GLN A 16 -19.68 -25.27 21.84
N VAL A 17 -19.29 -25.33 23.11
CA VAL A 17 -18.74 -24.20 23.86
C VAL A 17 -17.34 -23.79 23.33
N LYS A 18 -16.56 -24.74 22.77
CA LYS A 18 -15.24 -24.45 22.18
C LYS A 18 -15.31 -23.72 20.83
N ARG A 19 -16.46 -23.74 20.14
CA ARG A 19 -16.64 -23.02 18.85
C ARG A 19 -17.04 -21.55 19.00
N ILE A 20 -17.52 -21.12 20.15
CA ILE A 20 -18.02 -19.74 20.39
C ILE A 20 -16.89 -18.81 20.91
N GLY A 21 -15.69 -19.31 21.20
CA GLY A 21 -14.64 -18.55 21.92
C GLY A 21 -13.37 -18.22 21.14
N ARG A 22 -13.24 -18.55 19.86
CA ARG A 22 -12.14 -18.05 19.03
C ARG A 22 -12.66 -16.92 18.12
N LYS A 23 -12.63 -15.69 18.59
CA LYS A 23 -12.37 -14.57 17.71
C LYS A 23 -11.01 -14.91 17.05
N ASN A 24 -11.01 -15.34 15.77
CA ASN A 24 -9.76 -15.46 15.04
C ASN A 24 -9.12 -14.06 15.10
N SER A 25 -8.06 -13.92 15.90
CA SER A 25 -7.30 -12.68 15.92
C SER A 25 -6.55 -12.63 14.58
N MET A 26 -6.80 -11.59 13.81
CA MET A 26 -6.06 -11.29 12.58
C MET A 26 -4.56 -11.33 12.88
N GLU A 27 -3.82 -12.17 12.15
CA GLU A 27 -2.36 -12.22 12.24
C GLU A 27 -1.77 -11.09 11.42
N ILE A 28 -1.00 -10.19 12.03
CA ILE A 28 -0.37 -9.05 11.35
C ILE A 28 1.13 -9.23 11.35
N ARG A 29 1.70 -9.46 10.17
CA ARG A 29 3.14 -9.63 9.93
C ARG A 29 3.71 -8.36 9.32
N ILE A 30 4.88 -7.91 9.80
CA ILE A 30 5.69 -6.90 9.13
C ILE A 30 6.85 -7.63 8.45
N LEU A 31 6.93 -7.47 7.15
CA LEU A 31 7.94 -8.06 6.28
C LEU A 31 8.72 -6.93 5.61
N GLU A 32 9.91 -7.22 5.13
CA GLU A 32 10.77 -6.21 4.53
C GLU A 32 11.34 -6.69 3.20
N LEU A 33 11.51 -5.73 2.27
CA LEU A 33 12.23 -5.89 1.02
C LEU A 33 11.55 -6.86 0.03
N ILE A 34 12.19 -7.14 -1.09
CA ILE A 34 11.71 -8.10 -2.09
C ILE A 34 11.54 -9.50 -1.46
N GLU A 35 12.46 -9.91 -0.60
CA GLU A 35 12.35 -11.21 0.08
C GLU A 35 11.16 -11.28 1.05
N GLY A 36 10.74 -10.15 1.61
CA GLY A 36 9.50 -10.04 2.37
C GLY A 36 8.27 -10.14 1.47
N ALA A 37 8.29 -9.47 0.31
CA ALA A 37 7.19 -9.54 -0.66
C ALA A 37 6.95 -10.97 -1.15
N LYS A 38 8.00 -11.72 -1.46
CA LYS A 38 7.92 -13.13 -1.86
C LYS A 38 7.29 -14.05 -0.80
N LYS A 39 7.36 -13.66 0.47
CA LYS A 39 6.82 -14.43 1.61
C LYS A 39 5.48 -13.90 2.11
N ALA A 40 4.97 -12.82 1.49
CA ALA A 40 3.72 -12.20 1.89
C ALA A 40 2.55 -13.10 1.54
N GLU A 41 1.62 -13.25 2.48
CA GLU A 41 0.42 -14.08 2.39
C GLU A 41 -0.80 -13.28 2.85
N GLY A 42 -1.99 -13.74 2.48
CA GLY A 42 -3.26 -13.13 2.83
C GLY A 42 -3.43 -11.75 2.19
N LEU A 43 -4.09 -10.82 2.89
CA LEU A 43 -4.17 -9.42 2.43
C LEU A 43 -2.80 -8.75 2.64
N THR A 44 -2.17 -8.40 1.55
CA THR A 44 -0.81 -7.85 1.54
C THR A 44 -0.83 -6.36 1.21
N VAL A 45 -0.13 -5.55 2.02
CA VAL A 45 0.09 -4.13 1.75
C VAL A 45 1.55 -3.93 1.37
N ILE A 46 1.80 -3.54 0.12
CA ILE A 46 3.13 -3.17 -0.35
C ILE A 46 3.34 -1.68 -0.05
N ILE A 47 4.34 -1.38 0.78
CA ILE A 47 4.58 -0.04 1.34
C ILE A 47 5.84 0.56 0.73
N ASP A 48 5.69 1.74 0.11
CA ASP A 48 6.77 2.57 -0.42
C ASP A 48 6.40 4.04 -0.24
N VAL A 49 6.89 4.64 0.86
CA VAL A 49 6.58 6.01 1.26
C VAL A 49 7.37 7.01 0.43
N PHE A 50 8.68 6.77 0.25
CA PHE A 50 9.56 7.61 -0.54
C PHE A 50 9.99 6.93 -1.85
N ARG A 51 9.16 7.02 -2.91
CA ARG A 51 8.03 7.95 -3.14
C ARG A 51 6.86 7.28 -3.87
N ALA A 52 6.98 5.98 -4.24
CA ALA A 52 6.11 5.36 -5.24
C ALA A 52 4.62 5.45 -4.89
N PHE A 53 4.20 4.94 -3.75
CA PHE A 53 2.78 4.86 -3.43
C PHE A 53 2.22 6.13 -2.80
N SER A 54 3.09 7.01 -2.29
CA SER A 54 2.70 8.40 -2.05
C SER A 54 2.32 9.09 -3.36
N LEU A 55 3.18 8.98 -4.39
CA LEU A 55 2.91 9.56 -5.71
C LEU A 55 1.61 9.00 -6.31
N GLU A 56 1.39 7.68 -6.32
CA GLU A 56 0.16 7.10 -6.89
C GLU A 56 -1.11 7.69 -6.26
N CYS A 57 -1.12 7.90 -4.94
CA CYS A 57 -2.24 8.58 -4.29
C CYS A 57 -2.45 10.00 -4.82
N TYR A 58 -1.38 10.77 -5.02
CA TYR A 58 -1.47 12.11 -5.61
C TYR A 58 -1.93 12.08 -7.07
N LEU A 59 -1.51 11.09 -7.87
CA LEU A 59 -1.96 10.93 -9.26
C LEU A 59 -3.48 10.75 -9.32
N TYR A 60 -4.04 9.85 -8.53
CA TYR A 60 -5.49 9.65 -8.44
C TYR A 60 -6.24 10.85 -7.89
N ALA A 61 -5.71 11.52 -6.88
CA ALA A 61 -6.31 12.72 -6.31
C ALA A 61 -6.36 13.88 -7.32
N ARG A 62 -5.49 13.86 -8.35
CA ARG A 62 -5.44 14.85 -9.45
C ARG A 62 -6.16 14.38 -10.71
N GLY A 63 -6.95 13.30 -10.63
CA GLY A 63 -7.85 12.89 -11.70
C GLY A 63 -7.29 11.86 -12.68
N ALA A 64 -6.15 11.22 -12.38
CA ALA A 64 -5.74 10.05 -13.16
C ALA A 64 -6.87 9.00 -13.17
N SER A 65 -7.16 8.43 -14.34
CA SER A 65 -8.24 7.44 -14.48
C SER A 65 -7.78 6.02 -14.20
N ALA A 66 -6.49 5.71 -14.40
CA ALA A 66 -5.90 4.42 -14.12
C ALA A 66 -4.38 4.54 -13.95
N VAL A 67 -3.80 3.70 -13.09
CA VAL A 67 -2.34 3.54 -12.95
C VAL A 67 -2.01 2.06 -13.13
N PHE A 68 -1.05 1.77 -14.01
CA PHE A 68 -0.60 0.42 -14.34
C PHE A 68 0.81 0.20 -13.80
N PRO A 69 0.97 -0.52 -12.68
CA PRO A 69 2.29 -0.89 -12.19
C PRO A 69 3.00 -1.82 -13.18
N ALA A 70 4.21 -1.45 -13.61
CA ALA A 70 5.05 -2.27 -14.48
C ALA A 70 6.32 -2.72 -13.74
N GLY A 71 6.68 -3.99 -13.88
CA GLY A 71 7.84 -4.59 -13.23
C GLY A 71 9.17 -4.16 -13.84
N SER A 72 9.18 -3.67 -15.09
CA SER A 72 10.40 -3.21 -15.77
C SER A 72 10.17 -1.97 -16.63
N VAL A 73 11.28 -1.31 -17.00
CA VAL A 73 11.25 -0.17 -17.95
C VAL A 73 10.82 -0.65 -19.34
N GLU A 74 11.23 -1.84 -19.71
CA GLU A 74 10.92 -2.47 -21.00
C GLU A 74 9.42 -2.74 -21.10
N GLU A 75 8.81 -3.29 -20.05
CA GLU A 75 7.36 -3.50 -19.95
C GLU A 75 6.60 -2.16 -20.06
N ALA A 76 7.04 -1.16 -19.30
CA ALA A 76 6.44 0.18 -19.36
C ALA A 76 6.51 0.79 -20.76
N ARG A 77 7.65 0.68 -21.45
CA ARG A 77 7.82 1.14 -22.84
C ARG A 77 6.94 0.36 -23.81
N HIS A 78 6.84 -0.96 -23.63
CA HIS A 78 5.96 -1.80 -24.44
C HIS A 78 4.49 -1.36 -24.31
N MET A 79 4.01 -1.14 -23.08
CA MET A 79 2.67 -0.61 -22.84
C MET A 79 2.44 0.74 -23.53
N LYS A 80 3.43 1.64 -23.51
CA LYS A 80 3.38 2.93 -24.24
C LYS A 80 3.34 2.76 -25.77
N GLN A 81 4.03 1.75 -26.30
CA GLN A 81 3.96 1.44 -27.74
C GLN A 81 2.58 0.97 -28.17
N VAL A 82 1.93 0.13 -27.34
CA VAL A 82 0.57 -0.35 -27.58
C VAL A 82 -0.48 0.74 -27.33
N HIS A 83 -0.23 1.61 -26.35
CA HIS A 83 -1.11 2.70 -25.92
C HIS A 83 -0.36 4.03 -25.92
N PRO A 84 -0.18 4.68 -27.08
CA PRO A 84 0.61 5.91 -27.20
C PRO A 84 0.09 7.08 -26.34
N GLU A 85 -1.18 7.07 -25.95
CA GLU A 85 -1.81 8.07 -25.10
C GLU A 85 -1.46 7.94 -23.61
N TYR A 86 -0.91 6.80 -23.15
CA TYR A 86 -0.53 6.62 -21.75
C TYR A 86 0.67 7.47 -21.39
N LEU A 87 0.69 8.03 -20.18
CA LEU A 87 1.85 8.69 -19.62
C LEU A 87 2.79 7.64 -18.99
N LEU A 88 4.09 7.85 -19.16
CA LEU A 88 5.12 7.08 -18.48
C LEU A 88 5.64 7.84 -17.27
N ILE A 89 5.49 7.26 -16.10
CA ILE A 89 6.05 7.78 -14.85
C ILE A 89 6.95 6.71 -14.25
N GLY A 90 8.16 7.09 -13.83
CA GLY A 90 9.02 6.12 -13.19
C GLY A 90 10.45 6.56 -13.00
N GLU A 91 11.15 5.76 -12.20
CA GLU A 91 12.53 6.03 -11.82
C GLU A 91 13.38 4.74 -11.80
N ARG A 92 14.69 4.96 -11.88
CA ARG A 92 15.71 4.00 -11.45
C ARG A 92 16.72 4.75 -10.59
N TRP A 93 16.92 4.27 -9.36
CA TRP A 93 17.81 4.91 -8.38
C TRP A 93 17.45 6.38 -8.09
N GLY A 94 16.15 6.69 -8.03
CA GLY A 94 15.60 8.03 -7.81
C GLY A 94 15.58 8.93 -9.03
N ARG A 95 16.25 8.56 -10.13
CA ARG A 95 16.31 9.38 -11.36
C ARG A 95 15.21 8.98 -12.33
N ARG A 96 14.57 9.97 -12.97
CA ARG A 96 13.59 9.72 -14.03
C ARG A 96 14.20 8.83 -15.11
N CYS A 97 13.46 7.80 -15.52
CA CYS A 97 13.85 6.96 -16.64
C CYS A 97 13.92 7.78 -17.95
N GLU A 98 14.91 7.48 -18.79
CA GLU A 98 15.05 8.12 -20.07
C GLU A 98 13.83 7.88 -20.97
N GLY A 99 13.30 8.97 -21.56
CA GLY A 99 12.10 8.94 -22.41
C GLY A 99 10.77 8.88 -21.66
N PHE A 100 10.78 8.94 -20.31
CA PHE A 100 9.55 9.02 -19.53
C PHE A 100 9.07 10.45 -19.39
N ASP A 101 7.74 10.62 -19.29
CA ASP A 101 7.12 11.93 -19.15
C ASP A 101 7.49 12.56 -17.79
N TYR A 102 7.44 11.76 -16.70
CA TYR A 102 7.76 12.21 -15.33
C TYR A 102 8.61 11.19 -14.58
N GLY A 103 9.33 11.67 -13.56
CA GLY A 103 9.96 10.85 -12.54
C GLY A 103 8.99 10.44 -11.45
N ASN A 104 9.54 9.87 -10.36
CA ASN A 104 8.77 9.40 -9.21
C ASN A 104 8.64 10.50 -8.13
N SER A 105 8.18 11.72 -8.52
CA SER A 105 8.13 12.89 -7.63
C SER A 105 6.72 13.52 -7.60
N PRO A 106 6.03 13.52 -6.45
CA PRO A 106 4.72 14.14 -6.33
C PRO A 106 4.74 15.67 -6.54
N SER A 107 5.84 16.36 -6.18
CA SER A 107 5.97 17.80 -6.41
C SER A 107 6.18 18.12 -7.89
N GLN A 108 7.00 17.35 -8.60
CA GLN A 108 7.26 17.56 -10.04
C GLN A 108 6.07 17.22 -10.94
N THR A 109 5.11 16.43 -10.46
CA THR A 109 3.86 16.16 -11.19
C THR A 109 2.73 17.12 -10.83
N ARG A 110 2.98 18.14 -9.98
CA ARG A 110 1.93 19.04 -9.46
C ARG A 110 1.13 19.72 -10.55
N ASP A 111 1.82 20.29 -11.53
CA ASP A 111 1.24 21.08 -12.60
C ASP A 111 0.91 20.25 -13.85
N ALA A 112 1.07 18.91 -13.76
CA ALA A 112 0.71 18.02 -14.85
C ALA A 112 -0.81 17.93 -15.02
N ASP A 113 -1.29 17.98 -16.25
CA ASP A 113 -2.67 17.65 -16.58
C ASP A 113 -2.85 16.12 -16.54
N LEU A 114 -3.37 15.63 -15.42
CA LEU A 114 -3.60 14.20 -15.17
C LEU A 114 -5.07 13.80 -15.33
N SER A 115 -5.96 14.76 -15.62
CA SER A 115 -7.41 14.51 -15.72
C SER A 115 -7.72 13.48 -16.81
N GLY A 116 -8.30 12.35 -16.40
CA GLY A 116 -8.63 11.21 -17.28
C GLY A 116 -7.43 10.47 -17.87
N LYS A 117 -6.20 10.82 -17.49
CA LYS A 117 -5.00 10.14 -18.01
C LYS A 117 -4.85 8.75 -17.45
N LYS A 118 -4.35 7.85 -18.28
CA LYS A 118 -3.86 6.54 -17.92
C LYS A 118 -2.34 6.58 -17.81
N ILE A 119 -1.79 5.98 -16.79
CA ILE A 119 -0.38 6.13 -16.40
C ILE A 119 0.24 4.75 -16.24
N VAL A 120 1.38 4.53 -16.85
CA VAL A 120 2.22 3.37 -16.55
C VAL A 120 3.28 3.81 -15.55
N HIS A 121 3.37 3.12 -14.43
CA HIS A 121 4.27 3.45 -13.33
C HIS A 121 5.26 2.32 -13.04
N THR A 122 6.56 2.63 -13.06
CA THR A 122 7.61 1.65 -12.75
C THR A 122 8.68 2.24 -11.84
N THR A 123 9.02 1.52 -10.77
CA THR A 123 10.00 1.97 -9.76
C THR A 123 10.97 0.88 -9.38
N SER A 124 12.05 1.27 -8.68
CA SER A 124 13.10 0.34 -8.23
C SER A 124 12.65 -0.55 -7.06
N ALA A 125 11.63 -0.13 -6.28
CA ALA A 125 11.19 -0.84 -5.08
C ALA A 125 9.69 -1.16 -5.10
N GLY A 126 8.79 -0.17 -5.11
CA GLY A 126 7.36 -0.37 -4.94
C GLY A 126 6.75 -1.33 -5.95
N THR A 127 6.97 -1.10 -7.25
CA THR A 127 6.44 -2.00 -8.29
C THR A 127 7.07 -3.39 -8.25
N GLN A 128 8.32 -3.52 -7.78
CA GLN A 128 8.95 -4.81 -7.53
C GLN A 128 8.25 -5.58 -6.40
N GLY A 129 7.79 -4.89 -5.37
CA GLY A 129 6.98 -5.49 -4.30
C GLY A 129 5.70 -6.12 -4.84
N ILE A 130 4.99 -5.40 -5.71
CA ILE A 130 3.74 -5.88 -6.31
C ILE A 130 3.98 -7.17 -7.11
N VAL A 131 4.94 -7.17 -8.05
CA VAL A 131 5.18 -8.32 -8.93
C VAL A 131 5.78 -9.53 -8.22
N ASN A 132 6.40 -9.35 -7.05
CA ASN A 132 6.98 -10.42 -6.26
C ASN A 132 6.05 -10.97 -5.16
N ALA A 133 4.92 -10.33 -4.86
CA ALA A 133 3.97 -10.79 -3.85
C ALA A 133 3.05 -11.91 -4.39
N VAL A 134 3.66 -12.97 -4.92
CA VAL A 134 2.97 -14.03 -5.67
C VAL A 134 2.07 -14.94 -4.83
N HIS A 135 2.18 -14.89 -3.50
CA HIS A 135 1.35 -15.66 -2.57
C HIS A 135 0.28 -14.80 -1.88
N ALA A 136 0.21 -13.51 -2.22
CA ALA A 136 -0.83 -12.63 -1.70
C ALA A 136 -2.21 -12.99 -2.28
N GLU A 137 -3.23 -13.01 -1.43
CA GLU A 137 -4.63 -13.19 -1.85
C GLU A 137 -5.22 -11.89 -2.41
N GLU A 138 -4.82 -10.78 -1.84
CA GLU A 138 -5.20 -9.43 -2.23
C GLU A 138 -4.01 -8.49 -2.00
N ILE A 139 -3.73 -7.59 -2.94
CA ILE A 139 -2.63 -6.63 -2.83
C ILE A 139 -3.19 -5.21 -2.77
N LEU A 140 -2.80 -4.47 -1.74
CA LEU A 140 -2.96 -3.03 -1.64
C LEU A 140 -1.60 -2.35 -1.74
N THR A 141 -1.56 -1.12 -2.24
CA THR A 141 -0.40 -0.25 -2.09
C THR A 141 -0.60 0.71 -0.92
N GLY A 142 0.45 0.93 -0.15
CA GLY A 142 0.41 1.69 1.09
C GLY A 142 1.51 2.73 1.21
N SER A 143 1.16 3.85 1.82
CA SER A 143 2.06 4.91 2.21
C SER A 143 1.47 5.65 3.41
N LEU A 144 2.20 6.58 4.01
CA LEU A 144 1.69 7.40 5.11
C LEU A 144 0.43 8.18 4.70
N VAL A 145 0.38 8.66 3.46
CA VAL A 145 -0.70 9.52 2.97
C VAL A 145 -2.08 8.85 2.94
N ASN A 146 -2.14 7.51 2.88
CA ASN A 146 -3.40 6.73 2.89
C ASN A 146 -3.46 5.66 3.99
N ALA A 147 -2.57 5.70 4.98
CA ALA A 147 -2.41 4.65 5.99
C ALA A 147 -3.71 4.36 6.76
N ARG A 148 -4.47 5.39 7.14
CA ARG A 148 -5.78 5.26 7.80
C ARG A 148 -6.77 4.52 6.90
N ALA A 149 -6.89 4.91 5.65
CA ALA A 149 -7.80 4.27 4.69
C ALA A 149 -7.45 2.78 4.49
N VAL A 150 -6.15 2.46 4.43
CA VAL A 150 -5.66 1.08 4.36
C VAL A 150 -6.06 0.29 5.61
N ALA A 151 -5.83 0.83 6.82
CA ALA A 151 -6.21 0.18 8.06
C ALA A 151 -7.73 -0.02 8.17
N ASP A 152 -8.52 0.98 7.78
CA ASP A 152 -9.98 0.91 7.79
C ASP A 152 -10.50 -0.12 6.78
N TYR A 153 -9.88 -0.22 5.60
CA TYR A 153 -10.20 -1.24 4.60
C TYR A 153 -9.94 -2.65 5.15
N ILE A 154 -8.73 -2.90 5.69
CA ILE A 154 -8.36 -4.18 6.30
C ILE A 154 -9.32 -4.55 7.43
N SER A 155 -9.66 -3.59 8.30
CA SER A 155 -10.58 -3.80 9.43
C SER A 155 -11.98 -4.21 8.97
N ARG A 156 -12.45 -3.73 7.81
CA ARG A 156 -13.74 -4.16 7.23
C ARG A 156 -13.67 -5.53 6.57
N ARG A 157 -12.56 -5.84 5.91
CA ARG A 157 -12.33 -7.12 5.22
C ARG A 157 -12.15 -8.28 6.20
N GLN A 158 -11.63 -8.03 7.40
CA GLN A 158 -11.39 -9.02 8.44
C GLN A 158 -10.58 -10.25 7.95
N PRO A 159 -9.47 -10.09 7.23
CA PRO A 159 -8.66 -11.21 6.75
C PRO A 159 -8.07 -11.99 7.92
N GLU A 160 -7.76 -13.27 7.71
CA GLU A 160 -7.06 -14.07 8.71
C GLU A 160 -5.59 -13.63 8.87
N THR A 161 -4.95 -13.30 7.75
CA THR A 161 -3.55 -12.86 7.70
C THR A 161 -3.41 -11.54 6.96
N VAL A 162 -2.61 -10.63 7.52
CA VAL A 162 -2.18 -9.38 6.91
C VAL A 162 -0.67 -9.34 6.84
N SER A 163 -0.12 -9.13 5.65
CA SER A 163 1.30 -8.89 5.44
C SER A 163 1.55 -7.42 5.10
N LEU A 164 2.26 -6.70 5.97
CA LEU A 164 2.69 -5.31 5.74
C LEU A 164 4.15 -5.36 5.26
N VAL A 165 4.41 -5.08 3.99
CA VAL A 165 5.73 -5.24 3.37
C VAL A 165 6.38 -3.88 3.16
N ALA A 166 7.37 -3.55 3.97
CA ALA A 166 8.20 -2.35 3.84
C ALA A 166 9.25 -2.57 2.74
N MET A 167 9.08 -1.91 1.57
CA MET A 167 9.88 -2.21 0.39
C MET A 167 11.32 -1.72 0.46
N GLY A 168 11.55 -0.63 1.18
CA GLY A 168 12.89 -0.11 1.35
C GLY A 168 13.48 0.49 0.07
N ASN A 169 14.78 0.74 0.13
CA ASN A 169 15.52 1.38 -0.95
C ASN A 169 15.94 0.35 -2.00
N GLY A 170 15.39 0.47 -3.20
CA GLY A 170 15.63 -0.48 -4.29
C GLY A 170 15.14 -1.91 -4.03
N GLY A 171 14.34 -2.12 -2.97
CA GLY A 171 13.93 -3.46 -2.55
C GLY A 171 15.03 -4.29 -1.87
N GLU A 172 16.19 -3.69 -1.59
CA GLU A 172 17.39 -4.37 -1.09
C GLU A 172 17.87 -3.88 0.29
N ARG A 173 17.57 -2.63 0.64
CA ARG A 173 17.99 -2.01 1.90
C ARG A 173 16.79 -1.44 2.63
N THR A 174 16.66 -1.76 3.91
CA THR A 174 15.59 -1.23 4.76
C THR A 174 15.55 0.30 4.69
N ALA A 175 14.36 0.84 4.51
CA ALA A 175 14.07 2.27 4.59
C ALA A 175 13.19 2.54 5.81
N ARG A 176 13.58 3.52 6.59
CA ARG A 176 12.98 3.78 7.89
C ARG A 176 11.52 4.24 7.76
N GLU A 177 11.22 5.05 6.79
CA GLU A 177 9.88 5.57 6.50
C GLU A 177 8.86 4.47 6.20
N ASP A 178 9.27 3.44 5.47
CA ASP A 178 8.39 2.31 5.14
C ASP A 178 8.10 1.46 6.38
N VAL A 179 9.12 1.23 7.22
CA VAL A 179 8.95 0.50 8.50
C VAL A 179 8.07 1.31 9.47
N ILE A 180 8.22 2.63 9.51
CA ILE A 180 7.35 3.53 10.31
C ILE A 180 5.90 3.41 9.80
N CYS A 181 5.67 3.45 8.51
CA CYS A 181 4.36 3.29 7.90
C CYS A 181 3.74 1.94 8.24
N ALA A 182 4.49 0.84 8.09
CA ALA A 182 4.03 -0.51 8.44
C ALA A 182 3.62 -0.60 9.93
N ARG A 183 4.45 -0.05 10.84
CA ARG A 183 4.13 -0.01 12.27
C ARG A 183 2.91 0.86 12.55
N TYR A 184 2.76 1.97 11.86
CA TYR A 184 1.62 2.86 12.01
C TYR A 184 0.32 2.16 11.61
N ILE A 185 0.27 1.54 10.43
CA ILE A 185 -0.88 0.73 9.99
C ILE A 185 -1.18 -0.37 11.03
N LYS A 186 -0.17 -1.08 11.52
CA LYS A 186 -0.35 -2.09 12.57
C LYS A 186 -0.94 -1.52 13.86
N CYS A 187 -0.46 -0.37 14.33
CA CYS A 187 -1.02 0.30 15.51
C CYS A 187 -2.50 0.65 15.32
N LEU A 188 -2.88 1.15 14.12
CA LEU A 188 -4.26 1.46 13.77
C LEU A 188 -5.15 0.22 13.82
N LEU A 189 -4.68 -0.90 13.27
CA LEU A 189 -5.40 -2.19 13.26
C LEU A 189 -5.58 -2.78 14.66
N GLU A 190 -4.57 -2.62 15.52
CA GLU A 190 -4.59 -3.10 16.91
C GLU A 190 -5.31 -2.11 17.87
N GLY A 191 -5.75 -0.95 17.38
CA GLY A 191 -6.38 0.07 18.21
C GLY A 191 -5.45 0.66 19.27
N ARG A 192 -4.14 0.66 19.03
CA ARG A 192 -3.12 1.17 19.97
C ARG A 192 -2.71 2.60 19.61
N PRO A 193 -2.37 3.44 20.60
CA PRO A 193 -1.76 4.75 20.35
C PRO A 193 -0.47 4.60 19.56
N CYS A 194 -0.22 5.53 18.63
CA CYS A 194 1.01 5.61 17.87
C CYS A 194 1.52 7.05 17.82
N LEU A 195 2.81 7.26 18.08
CA LEU A 195 3.45 8.57 18.07
C LEU A 195 3.94 8.93 16.66
N ILE A 196 3.05 8.86 15.70
CA ILE A 196 3.41 8.98 14.27
C ILE A 196 4.07 10.33 13.95
N ASP A 197 3.63 11.43 14.55
CA ASP A 197 4.22 12.74 14.29
C ASP A 197 5.67 12.85 14.79
N GLU A 198 6.03 12.17 15.87
CA GLU A 198 7.40 12.12 16.38
C GLU A 198 8.29 11.28 15.47
N GLU A 199 7.80 10.14 15.03
CA GLU A 199 8.51 9.28 14.08
C GLU A 199 8.75 10.02 12.76
N ILE A 200 7.74 10.71 12.21
CA ILE A 200 7.86 11.51 10.99
C ILE A 200 8.90 12.64 11.17
N ARG A 201 8.85 13.37 12.29
CA ARG A 201 9.84 14.43 12.55
C ARG A 201 11.27 13.90 12.55
N SER A 202 11.48 12.68 13.05
CA SER A 202 12.80 12.06 13.09
C SER A 202 13.33 11.68 11.70
N LEU A 203 12.47 11.46 10.71
CA LEU A 203 12.86 11.13 9.33
C LEU A 203 13.69 12.24 8.68
N LYS A 204 13.51 13.50 9.08
CA LYS A 204 14.27 14.61 8.51
C LYS A 204 15.78 14.43 8.66
N THR A 205 16.22 13.78 9.74
CA THR A 205 17.64 13.57 10.06
C THR A 205 18.04 12.10 10.07
N ALA A 206 17.11 11.20 9.78
CA ALA A 206 17.36 9.76 9.78
C ALA A 206 16.44 9.05 8.77
N GLY A 207 16.78 9.12 7.48
CA GLY A 207 16.08 8.46 6.36
C GLY A 207 15.69 9.41 5.24
N GLY A 208 15.41 10.69 5.53
CA GLY A 208 15.00 11.69 4.54
C GLY A 208 16.03 12.81 4.28
N GLU A 209 17.26 12.68 4.77
CA GLU A 209 18.30 13.73 4.68
C GLU A 209 18.58 14.17 3.24
N HIS A 210 18.50 13.22 2.31
CA HIS A 210 18.78 13.46 0.90
C HIS A 210 17.80 14.49 0.26
N PHE A 211 16.58 14.64 0.79
CA PHE A 211 15.63 15.66 0.35
C PHE A 211 16.05 17.09 0.75
N PHE A 212 16.93 17.23 1.74
CA PHE A 212 17.41 18.53 2.23
C PHE A 212 18.81 18.89 1.71
N ASN A 213 19.42 18.02 0.89
CA ASN A 213 20.69 18.30 0.27
C ASN A 213 20.49 19.24 -0.95
N PRO A 214 21.10 20.47 -0.97
CA PRO A 214 20.93 21.39 -2.08
C PRO A 214 21.42 20.84 -3.44
N HIS A 215 22.34 19.88 -3.44
CA HIS A 215 22.89 19.30 -4.67
C HIS A 215 22.04 18.20 -5.29
N THR A 216 20.99 17.76 -4.62
CA THR A 216 20.12 16.65 -5.08
C THR A 216 18.68 17.10 -5.35
N GLN A 217 18.38 18.40 -5.30
CA GLN A 217 17.01 18.92 -5.42
C GLN A 217 16.32 18.57 -6.74
N GLU A 218 17.08 18.41 -7.83
CA GLU A 218 16.55 17.96 -9.11
C GLU A 218 15.99 16.52 -9.03
N ILE A 219 16.61 15.64 -8.22
CA ILE A 219 16.25 14.23 -8.06
C ILE A 219 15.32 14.03 -6.87
N TYR A 220 15.63 14.72 -5.78
CA TYR A 220 14.93 14.62 -4.49
C TYR A 220 14.52 16.02 -4.00
N PRO A 221 13.47 16.62 -4.62
CA PRO A 221 12.97 17.90 -4.16
C PRO A 221 12.58 17.86 -2.68
N GLN A 222 13.00 18.86 -1.90
CA GLN A 222 12.63 18.95 -0.48
C GLN A 222 11.12 18.88 -0.26
N GLU A 223 10.35 19.37 -1.22
CA GLU A 223 8.90 19.35 -1.15
C GLU A 223 8.32 17.94 -1.14
N ASP A 224 8.96 16.98 -1.82
CA ASP A 224 8.52 15.59 -1.81
C ASP A 224 8.56 14.99 -0.40
N PHE A 225 9.56 15.36 0.43
CA PHE A 225 9.59 14.95 1.83
C PHE A 225 8.29 15.35 2.54
N TRP A 226 7.89 16.60 2.41
CA TRP A 226 6.68 17.11 3.08
C TRP A 226 5.39 16.54 2.50
N LEU A 227 5.35 16.26 1.20
CA LEU A 227 4.19 15.65 0.56
C LEU A 227 4.04 14.17 0.99
N CYS A 228 5.13 13.40 1.01
CA CYS A 228 5.10 11.99 1.34
C CYS A 228 4.96 11.71 2.84
N THR A 229 5.35 12.67 3.71
CA THR A 229 5.22 12.52 5.16
C THR A 229 3.92 13.07 5.75
N LYS A 230 3.05 13.70 4.96
CA LYS A 230 1.66 13.88 5.38
C LYS A 230 1.05 12.51 5.62
N HIS A 231 0.30 12.35 6.71
CA HIS A 231 -0.38 11.08 6.95
C HIS A 231 -1.89 11.24 6.91
N ASP A 232 -2.60 10.17 6.52
CA ASP A 232 -4.06 10.05 6.54
C ASP A 232 -4.82 11.11 5.72
N ILE A 233 -4.20 11.65 4.67
CA ILE A 233 -4.83 12.72 3.88
C ILE A 233 -5.72 12.22 2.74
N PHE A 234 -5.57 10.95 2.33
CA PHE A 234 -6.40 10.36 1.29
C PHE A 234 -7.32 9.29 1.86
N PRO A 235 -8.66 9.45 1.69
CA PRO A 235 -9.65 8.53 2.23
C PRO A 235 -9.96 7.36 1.30
N PHE A 236 -8.98 6.88 0.55
CA PHE A 236 -9.12 5.76 -0.39
C PHE A 236 -7.91 4.82 -0.33
N VAL A 237 -8.12 3.59 -0.76
CA VAL A 237 -7.06 2.61 -0.97
C VAL A 237 -6.82 2.40 -2.46
N LEU A 238 -5.64 1.90 -2.78
CA LEU A 238 -5.27 1.45 -4.12
C LEU A 238 -5.10 -0.06 -4.06
N ARG A 239 -6.01 -0.79 -4.72
CA ARG A 239 -5.97 -2.25 -4.82
C ARG A 239 -5.40 -2.65 -6.17
N VAL A 240 -4.45 -3.56 -6.17
CA VAL A 240 -3.86 -4.08 -7.40
C VAL A 240 -4.74 -5.20 -7.95
N GLU A 241 -5.18 -5.04 -9.17
CA GLU A 241 -5.99 -6.02 -9.89
C GLU A 241 -5.27 -6.49 -11.15
N LYS A 242 -5.42 -7.76 -11.47
CA LYS A 242 -4.94 -8.32 -12.73
C LYS A 242 -6.03 -8.21 -13.79
N ARG A 243 -5.71 -7.62 -14.92
CA ARG A 243 -6.61 -7.46 -16.07
C ARG A 243 -6.60 -8.70 -16.96
N ASP A 244 -7.56 -8.78 -17.88
CA ASP A 244 -7.70 -9.90 -18.84
C ASP A 244 -6.48 -10.04 -19.76
N ASP A 245 -5.79 -8.94 -20.07
CA ASP A 245 -4.57 -8.92 -20.89
C ASP A 245 -3.29 -9.30 -20.10
N GLY A 246 -3.45 -9.58 -18.79
CA GLY A 246 -2.40 -9.95 -17.89
C GLY A 246 -1.67 -8.77 -17.24
N SER A 247 -1.92 -7.54 -17.66
CA SER A 247 -1.38 -6.34 -17.01
C SER A 247 -1.94 -6.15 -15.61
N LEU A 248 -1.24 -5.38 -14.77
CA LEU A 248 -1.69 -5.01 -13.44
C LEU A 248 -2.25 -3.59 -13.46
N GLU A 249 -3.29 -3.34 -12.68
CA GLU A 249 -3.88 -2.02 -12.47
C GLU A 249 -4.03 -1.73 -10.98
N SER A 250 -3.55 -0.58 -10.53
CA SER A 250 -3.86 -0.05 -9.19
C SER A 250 -5.23 0.63 -9.27
N VAL A 251 -6.27 -0.02 -8.73
CA VAL A 251 -7.65 0.49 -8.76
C VAL A 251 -7.93 1.28 -7.49
N LYS A 252 -8.40 2.52 -7.66
CA LYS A 252 -8.84 3.36 -6.53
C LYS A 252 -10.16 2.85 -5.99
N ILE A 253 -10.22 2.60 -4.67
CA ILE A 253 -11.43 2.22 -3.94
C ILE A 253 -11.66 3.22 -2.83
N ASP A 254 -12.77 3.95 -2.89
CA ASP A 254 -13.14 4.88 -1.84
C ASP A 254 -13.51 4.15 -0.56
N SER A 255 -13.08 4.68 0.59
CA SER A 255 -13.25 4.01 1.88
C SER A 255 -14.71 3.76 2.30
N GLY A 256 -15.69 4.35 1.60
CA GLY A 256 -17.13 4.12 1.78
C GLY A 256 -17.73 2.97 0.96
N GLU A 257 -17.05 2.49 -0.10
CA GLU A 257 -17.65 1.58 -1.11
C GLU A 257 -17.40 0.07 -0.87
N GLY A 258 -17.06 -0.32 0.34
CA GLY A 258 -16.79 -1.73 0.68
C GLY A 258 -18.01 -2.59 0.99
N ARG A 259 -19.19 -2.30 0.45
CA ARG A 259 -20.35 -3.22 0.49
C ARG A 259 -20.68 -3.67 -0.92
N ASP A 260 -20.69 -5.00 -1.08
CA ASP A 260 -21.27 -5.74 -2.19
C ASP A 260 -20.48 -5.82 -3.50
N ALA A 261 -19.49 -6.74 -3.52
CA ALA A 261 -19.20 -7.53 -4.72
C ALA A 261 -18.65 -8.91 -4.30
N VAL A 262 -19.50 -9.69 -3.63
CA VAL A 262 -19.36 -11.15 -3.59
C VAL A 262 -20.75 -11.68 -3.97
N SER A 263 -20.90 -11.98 -5.24
CA SER A 263 -21.98 -12.81 -5.77
C SER A 263 -21.37 -13.92 -6.62
#